data_fb0aa980d84def49b37db70466bd8770
#
_entry.id   fb0aa980d84def49b37db70466bd8770
#
_cell.length_a   1.000
_cell.length_b   1.000
_cell.length_c   1.000
_cell.angle_alpha   90.00
_cell.angle_beta   90.00
_cell.angle_gamma   90.00
#
_symmetry.space_group_name_H-M   'P 1'
#
loop_
_entity.id
_entity.type
_entity.pdbx_description
1 polymer ?
#
loop_
_entity_poly.entity_id
_entity_poly.type
_entity_poly.pdbx_seq_one_letter_code
_entity_poly.pdbx_strand_id
1 'polypeptide(L)'
;MERLSRYGVLVARLLAAVFVLNGFGVIDQTIPAKELMERGAPASLIPLMMLAGRALEIAAGFALALGIFPRLSALALLAFLVPATFVSHSFWLATGTPAFQGQLINFSKNMAIWGGLIFIAATPRQLTLIAPRGSTGAR
;
A
#
# COMPACT_ATOMS: atom_id res chain seq x y z
N MET A 1 -19.60 10.85 -15.21
CA MET A 1 -18.32 11.19 -14.54
C MET A 1 -18.37 11.08 -13.02
N GLU A 2 -19.40 11.60 -12.34
CA GLU A 2 -19.52 11.52 -10.86
C GLU A 2 -19.56 10.09 -10.27
N ARG A 3 -20.11 9.12 -10.98
CA ARG A 3 -20.16 7.73 -10.49
C ARG A 3 -18.78 7.08 -10.41
N LEU A 4 -17.89 7.39 -11.35
CA LEU A 4 -16.53 6.84 -11.34
C LEU A 4 -15.71 7.40 -10.17
N SER A 5 -15.95 8.64 -9.78
CA SER A 5 -15.28 9.26 -8.64
C SER A 5 -15.64 8.60 -7.31
N ARG A 6 -16.89 8.22 -7.11
CA ARG A 6 -17.34 7.49 -5.89
C ARG A 6 -16.71 6.11 -5.78
N TYR A 7 -16.60 5.37 -6.88
CA TYR A 7 -15.93 4.07 -6.90
C TYR A 7 -14.43 4.21 -6.67
N GLY A 8 -13.79 5.24 -7.23
CA GLY A 8 -12.39 5.54 -6.97
C GLY A 8 -12.10 5.80 -5.49
N VAL A 9 -12.99 6.52 -4.81
CA VAL A 9 -12.93 6.74 -3.35
C VAL A 9 -13.03 5.42 -2.57
N LEU A 10 -13.98 4.57 -2.95
CA LEU A 10 -14.15 3.27 -2.30
C LEU A 10 -12.90 2.40 -2.47
N VAL A 11 -12.37 2.32 -3.69
CA VAL A 11 -11.13 1.59 -3.98
C VAL A 11 -9.96 2.12 -3.15
N ALA A 12 -9.80 3.45 -3.07
CA ALA A 12 -8.75 4.06 -2.26
C ALA A 12 -8.87 3.68 -0.78
N ARG A 13 -10.08 3.67 -0.22
CA ARG A 13 -10.31 3.28 1.18
C ARG A 13 -10.09 1.80 1.43
N LEU A 14 -10.48 0.92 0.51
CA LEU A 14 -10.22 -0.51 0.62
C LEU A 14 -8.72 -0.81 0.56
N LEU A 15 -7.99 -0.17 -0.34
CA LEU A 15 -6.53 -0.29 -0.39
C LEU A 15 -5.87 0.25 0.87
N ALA A 16 -6.31 1.42 1.35
CA ALA A 16 -5.79 2.02 2.57
C ALA A 16 -5.95 1.11 3.79
N ALA A 17 -7.08 0.41 3.90
CA ALA A 17 -7.33 -0.51 5.00
C ALA A 17 -6.27 -1.62 5.10
N VAL A 18 -5.80 -2.16 3.98
CA VAL A 18 -4.75 -3.19 3.95
C VAL A 18 -3.47 -2.67 4.60
N PHE A 19 -3.03 -1.46 4.22
CA PHE A 19 -1.80 -0.86 4.76
C PHE A 19 -1.93 -0.48 6.23
N VAL A 20 -3.07 0.07 6.63
CA VAL A 20 -3.33 0.42 8.03
C VAL A 20 -3.30 -0.85 8.90
N LEU A 21 -3.97 -1.92 8.50
CA LEU A 21 -3.96 -3.18 9.23
C LEU A 21 -2.56 -3.79 9.31
N ASN A 22 -1.81 -3.76 8.20
CA ASN A 22 -0.42 -4.24 8.19
C ASN A 22 0.47 -3.39 9.10
N GLY A 23 0.38 -2.08 9.03
CA GLY A 23 1.15 -1.16 9.86
C GLY A 23 0.90 -1.32 11.36
N PHE A 24 -0.35 -1.64 11.77
CA PHE A 24 -0.67 -1.97 13.16
C PHE A 24 -0.24 -3.38 13.58
N GLY A 25 0.32 -4.18 12.66
CA GLY A 25 0.83 -5.51 12.98
C GLY A 25 -0.27 -6.57 13.12
N VAL A 26 -1.43 -6.36 12.53
CA VAL A 26 -2.49 -7.38 12.41
C VAL A 26 -2.00 -8.54 11.56
N ILE A 27 -1.14 -8.25 10.58
CA ILE A 27 -0.42 -9.25 9.78
C ILE A 27 0.92 -9.54 10.46
N ASP A 28 1.31 -10.79 10.53
CA ASP A 28 2.56 -11.22 11.18
C ASP A 28 3.79 -10.55 10.53
N GLN A 29 4.57 -9.86 11.36
CA GLN A 29 5.75 -9.10 10.93
C GLN A 29 7.07 -9.90 11.08
N THR A 30 7.01 -11.12 11.58
CA THR A 30 8.22 -11.96 11.75
C THR A 30 8.77 -12.41 10.41
N ILE A 31 7.88 -12.67 9.44
CA ILE A 31 8.27 -13.10 8.08
C ILE A 31 9.07 -12.02 7.34
N PRO A 32 8.61 -10.74 7.23
CA PRO A 32 9.40 -9.71 6.58
C PRO A 32 10.76 -9.45 7.22
N ALA A 33 10.85 -9.50 8.55
CA ALA A 33 12.11 -9.32 9.25
C ALA A 33 13.12 -10.45 8.94
N LYS A 34 12.64 -11.71 8.91
CA LYS A 34 13.45 -12.88 8.54
C LYS A 34 13.92 -12.77 7.08
N GLU A 35 13.05 -12.43 6.16
CA GLU A 35 13.37 -12.26 4.74
C GLU A 35 14.42 -11.16 4.51
N LEU A 36 14.33 -10.04 5.23
CA LEU A 36 15.35 -8.99 5.18
C LEU A 36 16.71 -9.52 5.62
N MET A 37 16.77 -10.29 6.71
CA MET A 37 18.00 -10.89 7.22
C MET A 37 18.61 -11.89 6.23
N GLU A 38 17.79 -12.77 5.66
CA GLU A 38 18.22 -13.75 4.66
C GLU A 38 18.75 -13.10 3.37
N ARG A 39 18.33 -11.85 3.09
CA ARG A 39 18.82 -11.06 1.94
C ARG A 39 20.00 -10.16 2.27
N GLY A 40 20.63 -10.35 3.43
CA GLY A 40 21.84 -9.65 3.81
C GLY A 40 21.62 -8.25 4.37
N ALA A 41 20.41 -7.89 4.78
CA ALA A 41 20.22 -6.64 5.51
C ALA A 41 20.94 -6.71 6.85
N PRO A 42 21.70 -5.65 7.23
CA PRO A 42 22.40 -5.63 8.52
C PRO A 42 21.40 -5.81 9.67
N ALA A 43 21.64 -6.77 10.55
CA ALA A 43 20.74 -7.11 11.65
C ALA A 43 20.42 -5.88 12.55
N SER A 44 21.38 -4.98 12.71
CA SER A 44 21.21 -3.74 13.48
C SER A 44 20.22 -2.75 12.84
N LEU A 45 20.01 -2.80 11.52
CA LEU A 45 19.11 -1.89 10.78
C LEU A 45 17.70 -2.47 10.62
N ILE A 46 17.50 -3.78 10.76
CA ILE A 46 16.20 -4.42 10.56
C ILE A 46 15.11 -3.80 11.45
N PRO A 47 15.30 -3.57 12.76
CA PRO A 47 14.27 -2.95 13.59
C PRO A 47 13.88 -1.56 13.11
N LEU A 48 14.85 -0.76 12.66
CA LEU A 48 14.61 0.58 12.11
C LEU A 48 13.84 0.50 10.77
N MET A 49 14.23 -0.40 9.88
CA MET A 49 13.56 -0.62 8.59
C MET A 49 12.09 -1.05 8.79
N MET A 50 11.86 -1.97 9.73
CA MET A 50 10.51 -2.43 10.08
C MET A 50 9.67 -1.30 10.69
N LEU A 51 10.24 -0.52 11.60
CA LEU A 51 9.56 0.62 12.21
C LEU A 51 9.20 1.69 11.16
N ALA A 52 10.16 2.04 10.29
CA ALA A 52 9.95 3.03 9.23
C ALA A 52 8.88 2.57 8.23
N GLY A 53 8.91 1.30 7.82
CA GLY A 53 7.89 0.71 6.96
C GLY A 53 6.50 0.81 7.57
N ARG A 54 6.34 0.39 8.83
CA ARG A 54 5.06 0.44 9.56
C ARG A 54 4.56 1.88 9.74
N ALA A 55 5.44 2.81 10.09
CA ALA A 55 5.08 4.22 10.23
C ALA A 55 4.58 4.79 8.89
N LEU A 56 5.24 4.46 7.79
CA LEU A 56 4.84 4.88 6.46
C LEU A 56 3.48 4.27 6.05
N GLU A 57 3.27 2.98 6.29
CA GLU A 57 2.01 2.30 5.99
C GLU A 57 0.83 2.92 6.77
N ILE A 58 1.03 3.20 8.06
CA ILE A 58 0.01 3.85 8.90
C ILE A 58 -0.25 5.28 8.39
N ALA A 59 0.79 6.09 8.26
CA ALA A 59 0.63 7.50 7.91
C ALA A 59 0.05 7.68 6.50
N ALA A 60 0.63 7.02 5.50
CA ALA A 60 0.16 7.12 4.12
C ALA A 60 -1.18 6.39 3.91
N GLY A 61 -1.42 5.29 4.64
CA GLY A 61 -2.70 4.58 4.63
C GLY A 61 -3.84 5.45 5.16
N PHE A 62 -3.67 6.07 6.31
CA PHE A 62 -4.67 7.01 6.84
C PHE A 62 -4.85 8.24 5.95
N ALA A 63 -3.76 8.82 5.46
CA ALA A 63 -3.83 9.95 4.54
C ALA A 63 -4.62 9.59 3.27
N LEU A 64 -4.40 8.39 2.72
CA LEU A 64 -5.13 7.88 1.56
C LEU A 64 -6.62 7.65 1.90
N ALA A 65 -6.93 7.05 3.05
CA ALA A 65 -8.32 6.80 3.51
C ALA A 65 -9.10 8.09 3.70
N LEU A 66 -8.45 9.13 4.23
CA LEU A 66 -9.04 10.45 4.47
C LEU A 66 -9.03 11.35 3.22
N GLY A 67 -8.36 10.93 2.14
CA GLY A 67 -8.21 11.73 0.93
C GLY A 67 -7.24 12.90 1.08
N ILE A 68 -6.33 12.83 2.05
CA ILE A 68 -5.27 13.82 2.27
C ILE A 68 -4.13 13.50 1.30
N PHE A 69 -3.85 14.40 0.36
CA PHE A 69 -2.84 14.22 -0.67
C PHE A 69 -2.86 12.82 -1.34
N PRO A 70 -4.02 12.36 -1.87
CA PRO A 70 -4.21 10.96 -2.27
C PRO A 70 -3.17 10.45 -3.28
N ARG A 71 -2.71 11.32 -4.19
CA ARG A 71 -1.66 10.96 -5.16
C ARG A 71 -0.31 10.71 -4.48
N LEU A 72 0.08 11.59 -3.56
CA LEU A 72 1.33 11.47 -2.83
C LEU A 72 1.30 10.24 -1.91
N SER A 73 0.20 10.03 -1.21
CA SER A 73 -0.01 8.85 -0.35
C SER A 73 0.06 7.55 -1.16
N ALA A 74 -0.60 7.50 -2.33
CA ALA A 74 -0.55 6.34 -3.21
C ALA A 74 0.87 6.08 -3.75
N LEU A 75 1.60 7.13 -4.14
CA LEU A 75 2.99 7.01 -4.60
C LEU A 75 3.92 6.55 -3.47
N ALA A 76 3.76 7.07 -2.25
CA ALA A 76 4.55 6.65 -1.10
C ALA A 76 4.32 5.17 -0.75
N LEU A 77 3.05 4.73 -0.73
CA LEU A 77 2.71 3.33 -0.52
C LEU A 77 3.23 2.42 -1.65
N LEU A 78 3.18 2.88 -2.90
CA LEU A 78 3.72 2.14 -4.05
C LEU A 78 5.24 2.01 -3.96
N ALA A 79 5.95 3.11 -3.63
CA ALA A 79 7.39 3.12 -3.47
C ALA A 79 7.87 2.19 -2.32
N PHE A 80 7.05 2.00 -1.30
CA PHE A 80 7.28 1.02 -0.24
C PHE A 80 6.94 -0.41 -0.69
N LEU A 81 5.75 -0.62 -1.24
CA LEU A 81 5.21 -1.96 -1.51
C LEU A 81 5.99 -2.69 -2.61
N VAL A 82 6.48 -1.97 -3.63
CA VAL A 82 7.24 -2.60 -4.73
C VAL A 82 8.48 -3.31 -4.20
N PRO A 83 9.45 -2.65 -3.55
CA PRO A 83 10.62 -3.34 -3.01
C PRO A 83 10.24 -4.36 -1.94
N ALA A 84 9.29 -4.07 -1.06
CA ALA A 84 8.82 -5.00 -0.04
C ALA A 84 8.29 -6.30 -0.66
N THR A 85 7.57 -6.23 -1.78
CA THR A 85 7.07 -7.42 -2.48
C THR A 85 8.20 -8.27 -3.04
N PHE A 86 9.20 -7.66 -3.66
CA PHE A 86 10.35 -8.39 -4.18
C PHE A 86 11.19 -9.03 -3.07
N VAL A 87 11.26 -8.42 -1.90
CA VAL A 87 11.95 -8.97 -0.74
C VAL A 87 11.16 -10.11 -0.11
N SER A 88 9.88 -9.89 0.21
CA SER A 88 9.08 -10.82 1.02
C SER A 88 8.38 -11.91 0.21
N HIS A 89 8.22 -11.76 -1.11
CA HIS A 89 7.47 -12.69 -1.94
C HIS A 89 8.22 -13.12 -3.21
N SER A 90 9.47 -13.52 -3.02
CA SER A 90 10.35 -13.98 -4.10
C SER A 90 10.03 -15.41 -4.49
N PHE A 91 8.89 -15.65 -5.12
CA PHE A 91 8.44 -17.00 -5.53
C PHE A 91 9.45 -17.75 -6.41
N TRP A 92 10.26 -17.03 -7.20
CA TRP A 92 11.31 -17.64 -8.05
C TRP A 92 12.41 -18.32 -7.24
N LEU A 93 12.66 -17.92 -6.00
CA LEU A 93 13.60 -18.56 -5.09
C LEU A 93 12.98 -19.78 -4.38
N ALA A 94 11.67 -19.90 -4.37
CA ALA A 94 10.92 -20.98 -3.76
C ALA A 94 10.53 -22.08 -4.76
N THR A 95 11.00 -22.01 -6.00
CA THR A 95 10.69 -22.99 -7.06
C THR A 95 11.05 -24.41 -6.60
N GLY A 96 10.11 -25.34 -6.77
CA GLY A 96 10.28 -26.75 -6.36
C GLY A 96 10.08 -26.98 -4.85
N THR A 97 9.69 -25.99 -4.08
CA THR A 97 9.38 -26.13 -2.65
C THR A 97 7.87 -25.98 -2.37
N PRO A 98 7.36 -26.48 -1.23
CA PRO A 98 5.96 -26.26 -0.82
C PRO A 98 5.59 -24.77 -0.67
N ALA A 99 6.56 -23.88 -0.46
CA ALA A 99 6.34 -22.45 -0.30
C ALA A 99 6.04 -21.72 -1.61
N PHE A 100 6.39 -22.29 -2.77
CA PHE A 100 6.28 -21.65 -4.10
C PHE A 100 4.89 -21.04 -4.34
N GLN A 101 3.86 -21.86 -4.17
CA GLN A 101 2.48 -21.43 -4.45
C GLN A 101 2.03 -20.28 -3.57
N GLY A 102 2.36 -20.33 -2.28
CA GLY A 102 2.04 -19.26 -1.32
C GLY A 102 2.75 -17.95 -1.68
N GLN A 103 4.01 -18.00 -2.03
CA GLN A 103 4.81 -16.84 -2.44
C GLN A 103 4.29 -16.24 -3.76
N LEU A 104 3.95 -17.07 -4.75
CA LEU A 104 3.38 -16.62 -6.02
C LEU A 104 2.02 -15.92 -5.82
N ILE A 105 1.14 -16.48 -4.97
CA ILE A 105 -0.16 -15.89 -4.66
C ILE A 105 0.02 -14.52 -4.00
N ASN A 106 0.91 -14.40 -3.02
CA ASN A 106 1.13 -13.15 -2.32
C ASN A 106 1.77 -12.09 -3.22
N PHE A 107 2.72 -12.48 -4.06
CA PHE A 107 3.28 -11.59 -5.09
C PHE A 107 2.17 -11.06 -6.03
N SER A 108 1.32 -11.94 -6.53
CA SER A 108 0.21 -11.59 -7.44
C SER A 108 -0.81 -10.67 -6.78
N LYS A 109 -1.13 -10.88 -5.50
CA LYS A 109 -2.00 -9.97 -4.72
C LYS A 109 -1.39 -8.57 -4.62
N ASN A 110 -0.10 -8.48 -4.35
CA ASN A 110 0.59 -7.20 -4.25
C ASN A 110 0.64 -6.48 -5.61
N MET A 111 0.82 -7.21 -6.72
CA MET A 111 0.70 -6.61 -8.06
C MET A 111 -0.69 -6.02 -8.31
N ALA A 112 -1.76 -6.64 -7.85
CA ALA A 112 -3.11 -6.08 -7.95
C ALA A 112 -3.25 -4.79 -7.12
N ILE A 113 -2.65 -4.74 -5.93
CA ILE A 113 -2.59 -3.53 -5.10
C ILE A 113 -1.79 -2.42 -5.80
N TRP A 114 -0.66 -2.74 -6.46
CA TRP A 114 0.09 -1.77 -7.28
C TRP A 114 -0.79 -1.14 -8.35
N GLY A 115 -1.56 -1.97 -9.08
CA GLY A 115 -2.49 -1.48 -10.10
C GLY A 115 -3.48 -0.46 -9.53
N GLY A 116 -4.06 -0.75 -8.37
CA GLY A 116 -4.95 0.19 -7.67
C GLY A 116 -4.26 1.48 -7.22
N LEU A 117 -3.04 1.41 -6.68
CA LEU A 117 -2.26 2.58 -6.27
C LEU A 117 -1.84 3.44 -7.48
N ILE A 118 -1.42 2.80 -8.57
CA ILE A 118 -1.09 3.50 -9.84
C ILE A 118 -2.33 4.22 -10.37
N PHE A 119 -3.47 3.57 -10.37
CA PHE A 119 -4.73 4.18 -10.79
C PHE A 119 -5.05 5.45 -9.98
N ILE A 120 -4.92 5.40 -8.64
CA ILE A 120 -5.13 6.56 -7.78
C ILE A 120 -4.10 7.66 -8.08
N ALA A 121 -2.82 7.30 -8.22
CA ALA A 121 -1.75 8.24 -8.49
C ALA A 121 -1.91 8.93 -9.86
N ALA A 122 -2.41 8.22 -10.87
CA ALA A 122 -2.63 8.72 -12.21
C ALA A 122 -3.93 9.56 -12.36
N THR A 123 -4.88 9.42 -11.42
CA THR A 123 -6.17 10.11 -11.51
C THR A 123 -6.00 11.62 -11.31
N PRO A 124 -6.58 12.48 -12.18
CA PRO A 124 -6.50 13.93 -12.03
C PRO A 124 -7.11 14.43 -10.70
N ARG A 125 -6.65 15.59 -10.24
CA ARG A 125 -6.96 16.23 -8.94
C ARG A 125 -8.45 16.34 -8.53
N GLN A 126 -9.39 16.02 -9.40
CA GLN A 126 -10.83 16.11 -9.15
C GLN A 126 -11.38 15.03 -8.19
N LEU A 127 -10.57 14.10 -7.72
CA LEU A 127 -10.90 13.18 -6.63
C LEU A 127 -10.66 13.80 -5.24
N THR A 128 -10.83 15.09 -5.09
CA THR A 128 -10.83 15.74 -3.79
C THR A 128 -12.09 15.29 -3.05
N LEU A 129 -11.91 14.43 -2.05
CA LEU A 129 -12.98 13.80 -1.26
C LEU A 129 -13.76 14.81 -0.39
N ILE A 130 -13.34 16.07 -0.39
CA ILE A 130 -13.98 17.19 0.28
C ILE A 130 -14.05 18.33 -0.74
N ALA A 131 -14.99 18.25 -1.66
CA ALA A 131 -15.44 19.50 -2.29
C ALA A 131 -16.26 20.27 -1.24
N PRO A 132 -15.92 21.51 -0.90
CA PRO A 132 -16.83 22.33 -0.11
C PRO A 132 -18.13 22.46 -0.94
N ARG A 133 -19.24 22.01 -0.36
CA ARG A 133 -20.56 22.44 -0.80
C ARG A 133 -20.64 23.93 -0.53
N GLY A 134 -20.17 24.73 -1.47
CA GLY A 134 -20.14 26.17 -1.41
C GLY A 134 -20.89 26.78 -2.56
N SER A 135 -22.00 27.37 -2.19
CA SER A 135 -22.75 28.46 -2.81
C SER A 135 -23.49 28.12 -4.11
N THR A 136 -24.69 27.61 -3.97
CA THR A 136 -25.82 28.06 -4.79
C THR A 136 -25.97 29.56 -4.56
N GLY A 137 -25.34 30.35 -5.42
CA GLY A 137 -25.64 31.78 -5.51
C GLY A 137 -27.05 31.93 -6.05
N ALA A 138 -27.93 32.37 -5.21
CA ALA A 138 -29.19 33.02 -5.59
C ALA A 138 -28.90 34.23 -6.49
N ARG A 139 -29.45 34.26 -7.68
CA ARG A 139 -30.08 35.41 -8.34
C ARG A 139 -30.83 34.96 -9.57
#